data_3ef9c73c79a32f23ba85fa7bbf3c4035
#
_entry.id   3ef9c73c79a32f23ba85fa7bbf3c4035
#
_cell.length_a   1.000
_cell.length_b   1.000
_cell.length_c   1.000
_cell.angle_alpha   90.00
_cell.angle_beta   90.00
_cell.angle_gamma   90.00
#
_symmetry.space_group_name_H-M   'P 1'
#
loop_
_entity.id
_entity.type
_entity.pdbx_description
1 polymer ?
#
loop_
_entity_poly.entity_id
_entity_poly.type
_entity_poly.pdbx_seq_one_letter_code
_entity_poly.pdbx_strand_id
1 'polypeptide(L)'
;GTIPGMAKLSVSVDVPMPPEQAWESASDLSRYKEWLSIHRVWRSKLPETIEKGTQLDSIVEVKGMPNRVSWTVVHYRPPESMTLNGDGKGGVKVKLMGKIKPSDMGSTVTFDVHLGGPALFGPIGMVVAGALKGDIQESLNRFKAVFAPST
;
A
#
# COMPACT_ATOMS: atom_id res chain seq x y z
N GLY A 1 -15.74 13.20 1.82
CA GLY A 1 -15.08 14.48 1.84
C GLY A 1 -13.62 14.40 2.27
N THR A 2 -12.90 15.48 2.06
CA THR A 2 -11.49 15.55 2.48
C THR A 2 -11.39 15.82 3.97
N ILE A 3 -10.52 15.09 4.66
CA ILE A 3 -10.19 15.37 6.06
C ILE A 3 -9.19 16.53 6.04
N PRO A 4 -9.45 17.63 6.75
CA PRO A 4 -8.52 18.75 6.80
C PRO A 4 -7.13 18.31 7.27
N GLY A 5 -6.08 18.80 6.62
CA GLY A 5 -4.69 18.48 6.95
C GLY A 5 -4.20 17.13 6.45
N MET A 6 -5.01 16.39 5.68
CA MET A 6 -4.61 15.10 5.10
C MET A 6 -3.64 15.30 3.92
N ALA A 7 -2.47 14.66 4.00
CA ALA A 7 -1.52 14.63 2.90
C ALA A 7 -1.84 13.46 1.96
N LYS A 8 -1.62 13.68 0.67
CA LYS A 8 -1.91 12.66 -0.37
C LYS A 8 -0.68 12.43 -1.23
N LEU A 9 -0.49 11.20 -1.66
CA LEU A 9 0.52 10.84 -2.64
C LEU A 9 -0.03 9.78 -3.59
N SER A 10 0.53 9.72 -4.79
CA SER A 10 0.15 8.74 -5.80
C SER A 10 1.40 8.30 -6.57
N VAL A 11 1.56 7.00 -6.75
CA VAL A 11 2.70 6.41 -7.47
C VAL A 11 2.19 5.29 -8.36
N SER A 12 2.81 5.15 -9.53
CA SER A 12 2.44 4.11 -10.50
C SER A 12 3.67 3.44 -11.08
N VAL A 13 3.48 2.20 -11.56
CA VAL A 13 4.47 1.47 -12.34
C VAL A 13 3.75 0.66 -13.41
N ASP A 14 4.35 0.57 -14.60
CA ASP A 14 3.88 -0.33 -15.65
C ASP A 14 4.61 -1.66 -15.54
N VAL A 15 3.86 -2.77 -15.60
CA VAL A 15 4.42 -4.10 -15.47
C VAL A 15 3.99 -4.98 -16.65
N PRO A 16 4.91 -5.82 -17.18
CA PRO A 16 4.60 -6.67 -18.32
C PRO A 16 3.90 -7.96 -17.89
N MET A 17 2.73 -7.81 -17.27
CA MET A 17 1.88 -8.93 -16.89
C MET A 17 0.41 -8.51 -16.93
N PRO A 18 -0.52 -9.43 -17.24
CA PRO A 18 -1.94 -9.10 -17.29
C PRO A 18 -2.49 -8.73 -15.90
N PRO A 19 -3.61 -7.98 -15.83
CA PRO A 19 -4.16 -7.53 -14.55
C PRO A 19 -4.41 -8.62 -13.53
N GLU A 20 -4.90 -9.78 -13.93
CA GLU A 20 -5.16 -10.90 -13.01
C GLU A 20 -3.90 -11.39 -12.34
N GLN A 21 -2.81 -11.51 -13.09
CA GLN A 21 -1.51 -11.93 -12.57
C GLN A 21 -0.91 -10.85 -11.65
N ALA A 22 -0.99 -9.59 -12.08
CA ALA A 22 -0.53 -8.47 -11.25
C ALA A 22 -1.29 -8.41 -9.92
N TRP A 23 -2.60 -8.62 -9.96
CA TRP A 23 -3.44 -8.67 -8.77
C TRP A 23 -3.04 -9.81 -7.83
N GLU A 24 -2.89 -11.03 -8.37
CA GLU A 24 -2.50 -12.19 -7.59
C GLU A 24 -1.17 -11.96 -6.88
N SER A 25 -0.19 -11.40 -7.60
CA SER A 25 1.12 -11.07 -7.03
C SER A 25 1.04 -9.98 -5.97
N ALA A 26 0.29 -8.90 -6.24
CA ALA A 26 0.18 -7.76 -5.32
C ALA A 26 -0.66 -8.07 -4.08
N SER A 27 -1.56 -9.05 -4.15
CA SER A 27 -2.42 -9.42 -3.02
C SER A 27 -1.88 -10.59 -2.20
N ASP A 28 -0.73 -11.14 -2.55
CA ASP A 28 -0.09 -12.20 -1.78
C ASP A 28 0.62 -11.60 -0.56
N LEU A 29 -0.09 -11.56 0.57
CA LEU A 29 0.38 -10.94 1.81
C LEU A 29 1.67 -11.60 2.34
N SER A 30 1.85 -12.90 2.09
CA SER A 30 3.02 -13.64 2.56
C SER A 30 4.34 -13.19 1.91
N ARG A 31 4.25 -12.49 0.79
CA ARG A 31 5.40 -12.03 0.02
C ARG A 31 5.64 -10.52 0.10
N TYR A 32 4.90 -9.79 0.93
CA TYR A 32 5.04 -8.33 1.05
C TYR A 32 6.46 -7.91 1.44
N LYS A 33 7.14 -8.71 2.22
CA LYS A 33 8.52 -8.42 2.64
C LYS A 33 9.49 -8.35 1.46
N GLU A 34 9.17 -9.01 0.34
CA GLU A 34 10.06 -9.03 -0.84
C GLU A 34 10.03 -7.73 -1.61
N TRP A 35 8.94 -6.97 -1.55
CA TRP A 35 8.82 -5.78 -2.37
C TRP A 35 8.32 -4.52 -1.66
N LEU A 36 7.45 -4.63 -0.66
CA LEU A 36 6.90 -3.46 0.04
C LEU A 36 7.90 -2.99 1.10
N SER A 37 8.70 -1.96 0.76
CA SER A 37 9.84 -1.53 1.57
C SER A 37 9.47 -1.07 2.98
N ILE A 38 8.26 -0.55 3.18
CA ILE A 38 7.79 -0.11 4.50
C ILE A 38 7.33 -1.25 5.38
N HIS A 39 7.03 -2.42 4.80
CA HIS A 39 6.54 -3.56 5.56
C HIS A 39 7.68 -4.22 6.34
N ARG A 40 7.49 -4.40 7.64
CA ARG A 40 8.45 -5.11 8.50
C ARG A 40 7.99 -6.52 8.83
N VAL A 41 6.80 -6.62 9.43
CA VAL A 41 6.28 -7.93 9.86
C VAL A 41 4.76 -7.86 10.05
N TRP A 42 4.08 -8.96 9.77
CA TRP A 42 2.68 -9.13 10.15
C TRP A 42 2.59 -9.47 11.63
N ARG A 43 1.65 -8.86 12.33
CA ARG A 43 1.39 -9.09 13.77
C ARG A 43 0.06 -9.80 14.00
N SER A 44 -0.61 -10.19 12.93
CA SER A 44 -1.82 -11.01 12.99
C SER A 44 -1.64 -12.22 12.09
N LYS A 45 -2.47 -13.23 12.30
CA LYS A 45 -2.50 -14.40 11.41
C LYS A 45 -2.98 -13.95 10.03
N LEU A 46 -2.30 -14.41 8.99
CA LEU A 46 -2.72 -14.11 7.63
C LEU A 46 -3.95 -14.95 7.26
N PRO A 47 -4.99 -14.32 6.68
CA PRO A 47 -6.16 -15.05 6.21
C PRO A 47 -5.83 -15.88 4.97
N GLU A 48 -6.58 -16.94 4.73
CA GLU A 48 -6.44 -17.73 3.49
C GLU A 48 -6.87 -16.91 2.29
N THR A 49 -7.91 -16.09 2.46
CA THR A 49 -8.42 -15.20 1.41
C THR A 49 -8.70 -13.83 1.98
N ILE A 50 -8.48 -12.79 1.15
CA ILE A 50 -8.83 -11.42 1.49
C ILE A 50 -10.25 -11.16 1.01
N GLU A 51 -11.02 -10.43 1.83
CA GLU A 51 -12.35 -9.96 1.46
C GLU A 51 -12.64 -8.65 2.18
N LYS A 52 -13.73 -7.99 1.82
CA LYS A 52 -14.18 -6.81 2.53
C LYS A 52 -14.42 -7.16 4.00
N GLY A 53 -13.86 -6.35 4.90
CA GLY A 53 -13.95 -6.58 6.35
C GLY A 53 -12.76 -7.32 6.94
N THR A 54 -11.88 -7.88 6.12
CA THR A 54 -10.64 -8.52 6.60
C THR A 54 -9.83 -7.53 7.42
N GLN A 55 -9.36 -7.97 8.59
CA GLN A 55 -8.52 -7.18 9.49
C GLN A 55 -7.12 -7.77 9.58
N LEU A 56 -6.12 -6.90 9.57
CA LEU A 56 -4.70 -7.27 9.58
C LEU A 56 -3.95 -6.30 10.47
N ASP A 57 -2.96 -6.79 11.20
CA ASP A 57 -2.04 -5.96 11.97
C ASP A 57 -0.63 -6.14 11.42
N SER A 58 0.09 -5.02 11.24
CA SER A 58 1.47 -5.06 10.79
C SER A 58 2.31 -4.00 11.47
N ILE A 59 3.63 -4.19 11.43
CA ILE A 59 4.59 -3.13 11.73
C ILE A 59 5.06 -2.57 10.39
N VAL A 60 4.94 -1.26 10.22
CA VAL A 60 5.48 -0.54 9.08
C VAL A 60 6.55 0.43 9.57
N GLU A 61 7.50 0.78 8.72
CA GLU A 61 8.58 1.70 9.10
C GLU A 61 8.80 2.71 7.99
N VAL A 62 8.73 3.99 8.34
CA VAL A 62 8.99 5.13 7.45
C VAL A 62 10.02 6.03 8.13
N LYS A 63 11.11 6.38 7.47
CA LYS A 63 12.21 7.20 8.00
C LYS A 63 12.80 6.65 9.29
N GLY A 64 12.92 5.32 9.38
CA GLY A 64 13.45 4.68 10.58
C GLY A 64 12.49 4.66 11.77
N MET A 65 11.25 5.11 11.59
CA MET A 65 10.24 5.15 12.65
C MET A 65 9.25 4.01 12.47
N PRO A 66 9.29 2.97 13.31
CA PRO A 66 8.31 1.89 13.25
C PRO A 66 6.97 2.33 13.84
N ASN A 67 5.90 1.80 13.29
CA ASN A 67 4.54 2.03 13.79
C ASN A 67 3.72 0.75 13.59
N ARG A 68 2.98 0.37 14.62
CA ARG A 68 2.02 -0.73 14.50
C ARG A 68 0.72 -0.19 13.94
N VAL A 69 0.28 -0.73 12.82
CA VAL A 69 -0.92 -0.28 12.12
C VAL A 69 -1.93 -1.42 12.07
N SER A 70 -3.17 -1.12 12.46
CA SER A 70 -4.30 -2.03 12.30
C SER A 70 -5.04 -1.66 11.02
N TRP A 71 -5.12 -2.60 10.09
CA TRP A 71 -5.71 -2.40 8.78
C TRP A 71 -7.06 -3.08 8.67
N THR A 72 -7.98 -2.44 7.96
CA THR A 72 -9.27 -3.04 7.60
C THR A 72 -9.48 -2.88 6.10
N VAL A 73 -9.80 -3.97 5.42
CA VAL A 73 -10.17 -3.93 4.00
C VAL A 73 -11.59 -3.38 3.91
N VAL A 74 -11.75 -2.18 3.35
CA VAL A 74 -13.06 -1.51 3.26
C VAL A 74 -13.64 -1.55 1.86
N HIS A 75 -12.81 -1.88 0.87
CA HIS A 75 -13.23 -2.06 -0.52
C HIS A 75 -12.38 -3.17 -1.12
N TYR A 76 -13.02 -4.14 -1.80
CA TYR A 76 -12.33 -5.27 -2.39
C TYR A 76 -12.99 -5.66 -3.70
N ARG A 77 -12.31 -5.39 -4.81
CA ARG A 77 -12.84 -5.61 -6.17
C ARG A 77 -11.75 -6.17 -7.09
N PRO A 78 -11.41 -7.47 -6.95
CA PRO A 78 -10.40 -8.07 -7.83
C PRO A 78 -10.88 -8.13 -9.28
N PRO A 79 -10.00 -7.99 -10.26
CA PRO A 79 -8.58 -7.65 -10.15
C PRO A 79 -8.31 -6.14 -10.29
N GLU A 80 -9.27 -5.29 -9.98
CA GLU A 80 -9.23 -3.86 -10.29
C GLU A 80 -8.74 -2.98 -9.15
N SER A 81 -9.26 -3.18 -7.93
CA SER A 81 -8.94 -2.27 -6.82
C SER A 81 -9.20 -2.86 -5.45
N MET A 82 -8.46 -2.34 -4.47
CA MET A 82 -8.64 -2.66 -3.06
C MET A 82 -8.30 -1.42 -2.24
N THR A 83 -9.07 -1.18 -1.18
CA THR A 83 -8.80 -0.08 -0.26
C THR A 83 -8.69 -0.60 1.16
N LEU A 84 -7.62 -0.19 1.85
CA LEU A 84 -7.41 -0.48 3.26
C LEU A 84 -7.40 0.82 4.06
N ASN A 85 -8.11 0.82 5.18
CA ASN A 85 -8.00 1.88 6.17
C ASN A 85 -7.09 1.39 7.28
N GLY A 86 -6.12 2.21 7.68
CA GLY A 86 -5.16 1.89 8.72
C GLY A 86 -5.23 2.87 9.88
N ASP A 87 -5.14 2.33 11.09
CA ASP A 87 -5.06 3.09 12.33
C ASP A 87 -3.73 2.78 12.99
N GLY A 88 -2.85 3.78 13.05
CA GLY A 88 -1.55 3.65 13.68
C GLY A 88 -1.50 4.30 15.05
N LYS A 89 -0.40 4.09 15.77
CA LYS A 89 -0.16 4.72 17.06
C LYS A 89 -0.04 6.23 16.90
N GLY A 90 -0.41 6.96 17.95
CA GLY A 90 -0.34 8.41 17.95
C GLY A 90 -1.43 9.08 17.13
N GLY A 91 -2.53 8.40 16.86
CA GLY A 91 -3.64 8.94 16.08
C GLY A 91 -3.37 9.02 14.59
N VAL A 92 -2.37 8.27 14.09
CA VAL A 92 -2.08 8.20 12.64
C VAL A 92 -3.22 7.51 11.92
N LYS A 93 -3.69 8.10 10.83
CA LYS A 93 -4.71 7.54 9.94
C LYS A 93 -4.12 7.39 8.54
N VAL A 94 -4.32 6.23 7.94
CA VAL A 94 -3.83 5.94 6.60
C VAL A 94 -4.98 5.37 5.77
N LYS A 95 -5.09 5.82 4.51
CA LYS A 95 -5.95 5.17 3.54
C LYS A 95 -5.08 4.77 2.37
N LEU A 96 -5.00 3.48 2.11
CA LEU A 96 -4.19 2.92 1.04
C LEU A 96 -5.10 2.33 -0.02
N MET A 97 -4.99 2.84 -1.25
CA MET A 97 -5.78 2.36 -2.39
C MET A 97 -4.85 1.79 -3.44
N GLY A 98 -4.98 0.49 -3.71
CA GLY A 98 -4.29 -0.18 -4.79
C GLY A 98 -5.21 -0.34 -5.99
N LYS A 99 -4.73 0.00 -7.18
CA LYS A 99 -5.48 -0.09 -8.42
C LYS A 99 -4.63 -0.76 -9.49
N ILE A 100 -5.26 -1.60 -10.30
CA ILE A 100 -4.61 -2.24 -11.43
C ILE A 100 -5.48 -2.02 -12.65
N LYS A 101 -4.89 -1.46 -13.70
CA LYS A 101 -5.57 -1.23 -14.98
C LYS A 101 -4.80 -1.90 -16.11
N PRO A 102 -5.52 -2.43 -17.14
CA PRO A 102 -4.85 -2.91 -18.34
C PRO A 102 -4.06 -1.78 -19.00
N SER A 103 -2.91 -2.11 -19.58
CA SER A 103 -2.10 -1.19 -20.37
C SER A 103 -1.54 -1.93 -21.58
N ASP A 104 -0.93 -1.18 -22.50
CA ASP A 104 -0.34 -1.77 -23.70
C ASP A 104 0.74 -2.78 -23.37
N MET A 105 1.51 -2.54 -22.31
CA MET A 105 2.57 -3.42 -21.84
C MET A 105 2.04 -4.62 -21.02
N GLY A 106 0.86 -4.53 -20.48
CA GLY A 106 0.25 -5.51 -19.59
C GLY A 106 -0.65 -4.84 -18.57
N SER A 107 -0.09 -4.20 -17.56
CA SER A 107 -0.86 -3.52 -16.50
C SER A 107 -0.13 -2.29 -15.98
N THR A 108 -0.93 -1.32 -15.50
CA THR A 108 -0.44 -0.22 -14.68
C THR A 108 -0.92 -0.45 -13.25
N VAL A 109 0.02 -0.52 -12.31
CA VAL A 109 -0.24 -0.66 -10.89
C VAL A 109 -0.08 0.70 -10.23
N THR A 110 -1.11 1.17 -9.55
CA THR A 110 -1.12 2.49 -8.90
C THR A 110 -1.44 2.35 -7.42
N PHE A 111 -0.67 3.05 -6.58
CA PHE A 111 -0.97 3.22 -5.16
C PHE A 111 -1.27 4.69 -4.89
N ASP A 112 -2.46 4.94 -4.35
CA ASP A 112 -2.86 6.24 -3.81
C ASP A 112 -2.90 6.12 -2.30
N VAL A 113 -2.22 7.03 -1.59
CA VAL A 113 -2.14 7.00 -0.13
C VAL A 113 -2.56 8.35 0.43
N HIS A 114 -3.45 8.30 1.43
CA HIS A 114 -3.85 9.48 2.18
C HIS A 114 -3.36 9.30 3.63
N LEU A 115 -2.66 10.31 4.14
CA LEU A 115 -2.12 10.33 5.50
C LEU A 115 -2.76 11.45 6.29
N GLY A 116 -3.23 11.16 7.49
CA GLY A 116 -3.84 12.16 8.35
C GLY A 116 -3.78 11.80 9.81
N GLY A 117 -4.53 12.53 10.60
CA GLY A 117 -4.59 12.39 12.04
C GLY A 117 -3.73 13.42 12.76
N PRO A 118 -3.93 13.58 14.10
CA PRO A 118 -3.26 14.63 14.87
C PRO A 118 -1.72 14.57 14.81
N ALA A 119 -1.15 13.36 14.79
CA ALA A 119 0.30 13.17 14.74
C ALA A 119 0.94 13.64 13.43
N LEU A 120 0.15 13.72 12.35
CA LEU A 120 0.65 14.06 11.01
C LEU A 120 0.06 15.37 10.49
N PHE A 121 -0.40 16.23 11.41
CA PHE A 121 -0.98 17.51 11.03
C PHE A 121 0.12 18.50 10.59
N GLY A 122 -0.17 19.25 9.51
CA GLY A 122 0.70 20.33 9.04
C GLY A 122 2.01 19.87 8.40
N PRO A 123 3.12 20.59 8.65
CA PRO A 123 4.40 20.31 7.99
C PRO A 123 4.96 18.92 8.24
N ILE A 124 4.73 18.34 9.41
CA ILE A 124 5.19 16.98 9.73
C ILE A 124 4.56 15.98 8.77
N GLY A 125 3.26 16.10 8.51
CA GLY A 125 2.55 15.24 7.57
C GLY A 125 3.12 15.33 6.15
N MET A 126 3.51 16.53 5.72
CA MET A 126 4.10 16.72 4.39
C MET A 126 5.47 16.06 4.27
N VAL A 127 6.29 16.14 5.32
CA VAL A 127 7.61 15.49 5.33
C VAL A 127 7.46 13.96 5.28
N VAL A 128 6.57 13.41 6.10
CA VAL A 128 6.30 11.97 6.11
C VAL A 128 5.73 11.51 4.78
N ALA A 129 4.81 12.26 4.19
CA ALA A 129 4.24 11.94 2.88
C ALA A 129 5.30 11.91 1.78
N GLY A 130 6.24 12.85 1.80
CA GLY A 130 7.34 12.88 0.84
C GLY A 130 8.25 11.66 0.95
N ALA A 131 8.59 11.27 2.19
CA ALA A 131 9.40 10.07 2.44
C ALA A 131 8.64 8.80 2.02
N LEU A 132 7.36 8.72 2.37
CA LEU A 132 6.52 7.58 2.01
C LEU A 132 6.36 7.46 0.49
N LYS A 133 6.23 8.57 -0.22
CA LYS A 133 6.14 8.56 -1.68
C LYS A 133 7.38 7.90 -2.30
N GLY A 134 8.56 8.24 -1.81
CA GLY A 134 9.81 7.62 -2.27
C GLY A 134 9.85 6.12 -1.96
N ASP A 135 9.43 5.74 -0.76
CA ASP A 135 9.38 4.33 -0.34
C ASP A 135 8.40 3.53 -1.18
N ILE A 136 7.23 4.08 -1.49
CA ILE A 136 6.23 3.39 -2.32
C ILE A 136 6.72 3.30 -3.76
N GLN A 137 7.37 4.34 -4.29
CA GLN A 137 7.95 4.27 -5.64
C GLN A 137 9.01 3.16 -5.72
N GLU A 138 9.89 3.08 -4.73
CA GLU A 138 10.88 2.01 -4.64
C GLU A 138 10.21 0.64 -4.55
N SER A 139 9.14 0.54 -3.75
CA SER A 139 8.38 -0.69 -3.60
C SER A 139 7.77 -1.16 -4.92
N LEU A 140 7.19 -0.26 -5.70
CA LEU A 140 6.63 -0.62 -7.00
C LEU A 140 7.72 -1.02 -7.99
N ASN A 141 8.90 -0.40 -7.93
CA ASN A 141 10.04 -0.82 -8.75
C ASN A 141 10.51 -2.22 -8.37
N ARG A 142 10.54 -2.53 -7.06
CA ARG A 142 10.85 -3.87 -6.57
C ARG A 142 9.78 -4.88 -6.97
N PHE A 143 8.52 -4.50 -6.90
CA PHE A 143 7.40 -5.34 -7.33
C PHE A 143 7.61 -5.80 -8.77
N LYS A 144 7.92 -4.86 -9.65
CA LYS A 144 8.23 -5.18 -11.05
C LYS A 144 9.42 -6.13 -11.16
N ALA A 145 10.50 -5.87 -10.41
CA ALA A 145 11.70 -6.70 -10.46
C ALA A 145 11.46 -8.12 -9.94
N VAL A 146 10.62 -8.28 -8.92
CA VAL A 146 10.36 -9.58 -8.28
C VAL A 146 9.38 -10.42 -9.09
N PHE A 147 8.31 -9.82 -9.60
CA PHE A 147 7.19 -10.55 -10.18
C PHE A 147 7.12 -10.51 -11.70
N ALA A 148 7.74 -9.53 -12.36
CA ALA A 148 7.69 -9.47 -13.82
C ALA A 148 8.47 -10.64 -14.43
N PRO A 149 7.93 -11.27 -15.49
CA PRO A 149 8.64 -12.37 -16.15
C PRO A 149 9.95 -11.87 -16.77
N SER A 150 10.99 -12.68 -16.67
CA SER A 150 12.26 -12.43 -17.37
C SER A 150 12.06 -12.60 -18.88
N THR A 151 12.57 -11.63 -19.62
CA THR A 151 12.56 -11.72 -21.10
C THR A 151 13.87 -12.25 -21.62
#